data_829f32ad7001c24ada251d118a96b976
#
_entry.id   829f32ad7001c24ada251d118a96b976
#
_cell.length_a   1.000
_cell.length_b   1.000
_cell.length_c   1.000
_cell.angle_alpha   90.00
_cell.angle_beta   90.00
_cell.angle_gamma   90.00
#
_symmetry.space_group_name_H-M   'P 1'
#
loop_
_entity.id
_entity.type
_entity.pdbx_description
1 polymer ?
#
loop_
_entity_poly.entity_id
_entity_poly.type
_entity_poly.pdbx_seq_one_letter_code
_entity_poly.pdbx_strand_id
1 'polypeptide(L)'
;MSTPEFRLPDEFGSGPRRSHRESHQPVPERNVPDKPVAPQRHSRSITPFMGGAVPDVDRVGFPLSGRQLDACVRAALQEDGAFEDVPTIACVLSTRRAHGMIVARHAGIVAGIPFAVAAFRLLDPNITIRVDVDDGEHVSANTEIMRISGLARAILSAERVALNYLQRLSGIATSTSRYVESLRGTRTMVDGTWRVTPGVRLIESYAMRAGGARPDDAVCHIREHHVAAMMGDLAYAVQRVRAHAEPDARIEVQCRSPGQVRAALAAGADAVLLDGMNPAQVRECVEVVAGRAKVNAAGGIALDTVRSYAHAGVDHVSIAGIVQEAGPLELTLEMETA
;
A
#
# COMPACT_ATOMS: atom_id res chain seq x y z
N MET A 1 -36.16 30.74 17.01
CA MET A 1 -34.80 30.93 16.50
C MET A 1 -34.75 30.27 15.14
N SER A 2 -34.76 31.09 14.09
CA SER A 2 -34.97 30.67 12.69
C SER A 2 -33.65 30.28 12.06
N THR A 3 -33.67 29.14 11.35
CA THR A 3 -32.57 28.66 10.47
C THR A 3 -32.54 29.51 9.20
N PRO A 4 -31.36 29.86 8.66
CA PRO A 4 -31.26 30.56 7.38
C PRO A 4 -31.32 29.59 6.21
N GLU A 5 -32.22 29.82 5.26
CA GLU A 5 -32.29 29.19 3.95
C GLU A 5 -31.14 29.66 3.06
N PHE A 6 -30.47 28.68 2.43
CA PHE A 6 -29.44 28.93 1.43
C PHE A 6 -30.08 28.92 0.03
N ARG A 7 -30.11 30.08 -0.65
CA ARG A 7 -30.53 30.21 -2.05
C ARG A 7 -29.34 30.14 -2.98
N LEU A 8 -29.44 29.28 -3.98
CA LEU A 8 -28.53 29.23 -5.13
C LEU A 8 -28.93 30.32 -6.17
N PRO A 9 -27.99 30.97 -6.85
CA PRO A 9 -28.31 31.89 -7.95
C PRO A 9 -28.55 31.13 -9.24
N ASP A 10 -29.68 31.43 -9.91
CA ASP A 10 -29.97 31.11 -11.31
C ASP A 10 -29.19 32.07 -12.19
N GLU A 11 -28.33 31.53 -13.10
CA GLU A 11 -27.99 32.17 -14.37
C GLU A 11 -27.10 31.23 -15.22
N PHE A 12 -27.71 30.57 -16.19
CA PHE A 12 -27.01 30.14 -17.41
C PHE A 12 -27.83 30.54 -18.64
N GLY A 13 -27.36 31.64 -19.25
CA GLY A 13 -27.89 32.16 -20.50
C GLY A 13 -27.60 31.22 -21.68
N SER A 14 -28.61 31.06 -22.48
CA SER A 14 -28.61 30.38 -23.79
C SER A 14 -27.91 31.22 -24.87
N GLY A 15 -26.78 30.73 -25.42
CA GLY A 15 -26.09 31.24 -26.61
C GLY A 15 -26.21 30.29 -27.79
N PRO A 16 -26.21 30.76 -29.06
CA PRO A 16 -26.65 30.00 -30.25
C PRO A 16 -25.61 28.99 -30.74
N ARG A 17 -26.11 27.81 -31.14
CA ARG A 17 -25.35 26.73 -31.81
C ARG A 17 -24.91 27.14 -33.20
N ARG A 18 -23.61 27.17 -33.48
CA ARG A 18 -23.04 27.17 -34.82
C ARG A 18 -22.73 25.74 -35.26
N SER A 19 -23.35 25.33 -36.39
CA SER A 19 -23.07 24.09 -37.08
C SER A 19 -21.80 24.25 -37.93
N HIS A 20 -20.75 23.50 -37.65
CA HIS A 20 -19.68 23.25 -38.60
C HIS A 20 -19.74 21.77 -39.03
N ARG A 21 -20.07 21.58 -40.33
CA ARG A 21 -19.85 20.35 -41.06
C ARG A 21 -18.37 20.30 -41.43
N GLU A 22 -17.62 19.38 -40.86
CA GLU A 22 -16.31 18.99 -41.38
C GLU A 22 -16.40 17.64 -42.08
N SER A 23 -15.88 17.64 -43.30
CA SER A 23 -15.80 16.51 -44.23
C SER A 23 -14.72 15.54 -43.77
N HIS A 24 -15.09 14.29 -43.44
CA HIS A 24 -14.13 13.21 -43.19
C HIS A 24 -13.53 12.71 -44.53
N GLN A 25 -12.20 12.87 -44.64
CA GLN A 25 -11.40 12.09 -45.58
C GLN A 25 -10.86 10.83 -44.82
N PRO A 26 -10.83 9.65 -45.46
CA PRO A 26 -10.32 8.43 -44.83
C PRO A 26 -8.79 8.47 -44.75
N VAL A 27 -8.27 8.16 -43.55
CA VAL A 27 -6.84 8.00 -43.27
C VAL A 27 -6.41 6.59 -43.72
N PRO A 28 -5.26 6.41 -44.40
CA PRO A 28 -4.80 5.10 -44.84
C PRO A 28 -4.34 4.23 -43.65
N GLU A 29 -4.72 2.95 -43.67
CA GLU A 29 -4.31 1.93 -42.71
C GLU A 29 -2.78 1.79 -42.66
N ARG A 30 -2.19 2.04 -41.50
CA ARG A 30 -0.80 1.71 -41.21
C ARG A 30 -0.72 0.25 -40.76
N ASN A 31 0.07 -0.53 -41.49
CA ASN A 31 0.51 -1.86 -41.06
C ASN A 31 1.09 -1.82 -39.66
N VAL A 32 0.40 -2.45 -38.70
CA VAL A 32 0.89 -2.67 -37.33
C VAL A 32 1.69 -3.96 -37.35
N PRO A 33 2.97 -3.99 -36.93
CA PRO A 33 3.72 -5.24 -36.82
C PRO A 33 3.14 -6.14 -35.74
N ASP A 34 3.18 -7.45 -35.95
CA ASP A 34 2.71 -8.50 -35.07
C ASP A 34 3.22 -8.31 -33.63
N LYS A 35 2.28 -8.33 -32.67
CA LYS A 35 2.59 -8.28 -31.24
C LYS A 35 3.44 -9.49 -30.84
N PRO A 36 4.51 -9.31 -30.06
CA PRO A 36 5.23 -10.45 -29.49
C PRO A 36 4.28 -11.25 -28.57
N VAL A 37 4.19 -12.55 -28.82
CA VAL A 37 3.41 -13.49 -27.99
C VAL A 37 4.04 -13.51 -26.60
N ALA A 38 3.28 -13.06 -25.60
CA ALA A 38 3.70 -13.12 -24.21
C ALA A 38 3.88 -14.59 -23.78
N PRO A 39 4.89 -14.91 -22.94
CA PRO A 39 5.09 -16.28 -22.45
C PRO A 39 3.85 -16.75 -21.67
N GLN A 40 3.33 -17.92 -22.03
CA GLN A 40 2.21 -18.58 -21.34
C GLN A 40 2.63 -18.87 -19.89
N ARG A 41 2.12 -18.07 -18.95
CA ARG A 41 2.26 -18.32 -17.51
C ARG A 41 1.24 -19.40 -17.11
N HIS A 42 1.69 -20.39 -16.34
CA HIS A 42 0.83 -21.44 -15.82
C HIS A 42 -0.12 -20.84 -14.78
N SER A 43 -1.39 -20.71 -15.13
CA SER A 43 -2.42 -20.24 -14.21
C SER A 43 -2.69 -21.31 -13.14
N ARG A 44 -2.67 -20.91 -11.88
CA ARG A 44 -3.09 -21.79 -10.77
C ARG A 44 -4.58 -21.63 -10.54
N SER A 45 -5.35 -22.68 -10.84
CA SER A 45 -6.77 -22.77 -10.49
C SER A 45 -6.90 -23.06 -9.01
N ILE A 46 -7.59 -22.18 -8.26
CA ILE A 46 -7.92 -22.45 -6.86
C ILE A 46 -9.25 -23.20 -6.83
N THR A 47 -9.17 -24.51 -6.61
CA THR A 47 -10.33 -25.39 -6.40
C THR A 47 -11.11 -24.96 -5.15
N PRO A 48 -12.44 -25.23 -5.04
CA PRO A 48 -13.21 -24.89 -3.86
C PRO A 48 -12.62 -25.59 -2.63
N PHE A 49 -12.17 -24.81 -1.65
CA PHE A 49 -11.51 -25.30 -0.46
C PHE A 49 -12.51 -25.42 0.68
N MET A 50 -12.79 -26.64 1.10
CA MET A 50 -13.47 -26.95 2.36
C MET A 50 -12.45 -26.74 3.49
N GLY A 51 -12.44 -25.57 4.10
CA GLY A 51 -11.70 -25.26 5.32
C GLY A 51 -10.20 -24.98 5.10
N GLY A 52 -9.78 -23.78 5.16
CA GLY A 52 -8.40 -23.42 5.42
C GLY A 52 -7.63 -22.72 4.33
N ALA A 53 -6.63 -22.33 4.23
CA ALA A 53 -5.49 -21.67 3.61
C ALA A 53 -5.86 -20.63 2.53
N VAL A 54 -5.54 -19.40 2.83
CA VAL A 54 -5.27 -18.33 1.87
C VAL A 54 -4.25 -18.83 0.84
N PRO A 55 -4.35 -18.48 -0.46
CA PRO A 55 -3.34 -18.83 -1.45
C PRO A 55 -1.93 -18.52 -0.96
N ASP A 56 -0.95 -19.31 -1.43
CA ASP A 56 0.46 -19.26 -1.04
C ASP A 56 1.01 -17.80 -1.13
N VAL A 57 0.84 -17.05 -0.04
CA VAL A 57 1.26 -15.64 0.13
C VAL A 57 2.65 -15.55 0.75
N ASP A 58 3.43 -16.67 0.72
CA ASP A 58 4.72 -16.77 1.41
C ASP A 58 5.78 -15.79 0.90
N ARG A 59 5.59 -15.25 -0.32
CA ARG A 59 6.58 -14.35 -0.92
C ARG A 59 6.70 -13.00 -0.21
N VAL A 60 5.61 -12.50 0.37
CA VAL A 60 5.54 -11.18 1.04
C VAL A 60 5.31 -11.30 2.54
N GLY A 61 4.91 -12.48 3.04
CA GLY A 61 4.56 -12.72 4.44
C GLY A 61 3.26 -12.03 4.84
N PHE A 62 2.10 -12.68 4.55
CA PHE A 62 0.80 -12.10 4.89
C PHE A 62 0.61 -11.99 6.42
N PRO A 63 0.21 -10.81 6.95
CA PRO A 63 0.34 -10.55 8.39
C PRO A 63 -0.86 -11.01 9.22
N LEU A 64 -1.99 -11.39 8.60
CA LEU A 64 -3.22 -11.72 9.30
C LEU A 64 -3.51 -13.22 9.25
N SER A 65 -4.00 -13.78 10.35
CA SER A 65 -4.62 -15.10 10.31
C SER A 65 -5.94 -15.05 9.52
N GLY A 66 -6.41 -16.21 9.02
CA GLY A 66 -7.68 -16.27 8.29
C GLY A 66 -8.85 -15.65 9.08
N ARG A 67 -8.93 -15.87 10.40
CA ARG A 67 -9.96 -15.25 11.25
C ARG A 67 -9.87 -13.74 11.31
N GLN A 68 -8.66 -13.19 11.38
CA GLN A 68 -8.43 -11.74 11.40
C GLN A 68 -8.78 -11.12 10.04
N LEU A 69 -8.41 -11.78 8.95
CA LEU A 69 -8.78 -11.36 7.59
C LEU A 69 -10.29 -11.32 7.42
N ASP A 70 -10.99 -12.42 7.75
CA ASP A 70 -12.45 -12.51 7.65
C ASP A 70 -13.15 -11.45 8.51
N ALA A 71 -12.66 -11.21 9.73
CA ALA A 71 -13.23 -10.19 10.62
C ALA A 71 -13.05 -8.77 10.03
N CYS A 72 -11.86 -8.47 9.51
CA CYS A 72 -11.54 -7.18 8.90
C CYS A 72 -12.40 -6.92 7.66
N VAL A 73 -12.47 -7.89 6.74
CA VAL A 73 -13.24 -7.76 5.49
C VAL A 73 -14.76 -7.75 5.77
N ARG A 74 -15.23 -8.54 6.72
CA ARG A 74 -16.65 -8.52 7.13
C ARG A 74 -17.06 -7.16 7.69
N ALA A 75 -16.22 -6.52 8.50
CA ALA A 75 -16.48 -5.18 9.00
C ALA A 75 -16.59 -4.16 7.86
N ALA A 76 -15.69 -4.24 6.86
CA ALA A 76 -15.75 -3.38 5.69
C ALA A 76 -17.00 -3.63 4.82
N LEU A 77 -17.41 -4.90 4.63
CA LEU A 77 -18.65 -5.25 3.92
C LEU A 77 -19.90 -4.76 4.67
N GLN A 78 -19.89 -4.77 6.01
CA GLN A 78 -20.96 -4.21 6.82
C GLN A 78 -21.04 -2.69 6.72
N GLU A 79 -19.91 -2.01 6.78
CA GLU A 79 -19.79 -0.56 6.60
C GLU A 79 -20.32 -0.12 5.23
N ASP A 80 -19.96 -0.87 4.18
CA ASP A 80 -20.41 -0.61 2.80
C ASP A 80 -21.88 -0.97 2.55
N GLY A 81 -22.55 -1.67 3.48
CA GLY A 81 -23.92 -2.14 3.33
C GLY A 81 -24.05 -3.33 2.36
N ALA A 82 -22.99 -4.05 2.07
CA ALA A 82 -22.96 -5.12 1.07
C ALA A 82 -23.92 -6.29 1.36
N PHE A 83 -24.27 -6.54 2.63
CA PHE A 83 -25.22 -7.58 3.01
C PHE A 83 -26.69 -7.19 2.78
N GLU A 84 -26.97 -5.90 2.63
CA GLU A 84 -28.30 -5.31 2.43
C GLU A 84 -28.32 -4.40 1.20
N ASP A 85 -27.57 -4.74 0.16
CA ASP A 85 -27.44 -3.98 -1.08
C ASP A 85 -28.78 -3.93 -1.84
N VAL A 86 -29.59 -2.92 -1.52
CA VAL A 86 -30.94 -2.77 -2.04
C VAL A 86 -30.99 -2.72 -3.58
N PRO A 87 -30.13 -1.93 -4.28
CA PRO A 87 -30.11 -1.94 -5.74
C PRO A 87 -29.87 -3.33 -6.33
N THR A 88 -28.86 -4.04 -5.82
CA THR A 88 -28.53 -5.38 -6.29
C THR A 88 -29.65 -6.39 -5.98
N ILE A 89 -30.26 -6.33 -4.78
CA ILE A 89 -31.36 -7.21 -4.39
C ILE A 89 -32.59 -6.96 -5.27
N ALA A 90 -32.90 -5.70 -5.58
CA ALA A 90 -34.08 -5.33 -6.34
C ALA A 90 -33.93 -5.59 -7.87
N CYS A 91 -32.74 -5.37 -8.42
CA CYS A 91 -32.54 -5.41 -9.87
C CYS A 91 -32.03 -6.76 -10.41
N VAL A 92 -31.41 -7.61 -9.55
CA VAL A 92 -30.76 -8.85 -9.98
C VAL A 92 -31.49 -10.05 -9.39
N LEU A 93 -31.84 -11.04 -10.20
CA LEU A 93 -32.44 -12.29 -9.72
C LEU A 93 -31.46 -13.03 -8.82
N SER A 94 -31.94 -13.65 -7.73
CA SER A 94 -31.11 -14.37 -6.74
C SER A 94 -30.35 -15.56 -7.34
N THR A 95 -30.85 -16.12 -8.43
CA THR A 95 -30.25 -17.26 -9.16
C THR A 95 -29.35 -16.82 -10.31
N ARG A 96 -29.30 -15.51 -10.61
CA ARG A 96 -28.52 -14.99 -11.74
C ARG A 96 -27.03 -15.21 -11.48
N ARG A 97 -26.36 -15.81 -12.45
CA ARG A 97 -24.90 -15.98 -12.42
C ARG A 97 -24.22 -14.94 -13.30
N ALA A 98 -22.97 -14.66 -12.97
CA ALA A 98 -22.13 -13.75 -13.73
C ALA A 98 -20.67 -14.19 -13.70
N HIS A 99 -19.92 -13.64 -14.66
CA HIS A 99 -18.46 -13.71 -14.72
C HIS A 99 -17.91 -12.30 -14.56
N GLY A 100 -16.95 -12.14 -13.68
CA GLY A 100 -16.26 -10.89 -13.42
C GLY A 100 -14.76 -11.04 -13.67
N MET A 101 -14.11 -9.94 -14.05
CA MET A 101 -12.68 -9.88 -14.25
C MET A 101 -12.14 -8.56 -13.69
N ILE A 102 -11.17 -8.66 -12.77
CA ILE A 102 -10.48 -7.47 -12.25
C ILE A 102 -9.27 -7.18 -13.14
N VAL A 103 -9.19 -5.97 -13.67
CA VAL A 103 -8.19 -5.52 -14.64
C VAL A 103 -7.47 -4.29 -14.13
N ALA A 104 -6.14 -4.26 -14.25
CA ALA A 104 -5.34 -3.07 -13.97
C ALA A 104 -5.44 -2.07 -15.14
N ARG A 105 -5.78 -0.81 -14.86
CA ARG A 105 -5.82 0.26 -15.88
C ARG A 105 -4.47 0.93 -16.07
N HIS A 106 -3.63 0.88 -15.06
CA HIS A 106 -2.27 1.42 -15.09
C HIS A 106 -1.25 0.39 -14.63
N ALA A 107 0.02 0.60 -14.98
CA ALA A 107 1.12 -0.22 -14.49
C ALA A 107 1.38 0.05 -13.00
N GLY A 108 1.69 -1.01 -12.24
CA GLY A 108 1.98 -0.91 -10.81
C GLY A 108 2.32 -2.24 -10.18
N ILE A 109 2.44 -2.24 -8.85
CA ILE A 109 2.63 -3.45 -8.04
C ILE A 109 1.30 -3.84 -7.41
N VAL A 110 0.88 -5.09 -7.58
CA VAL A 110 -0.37 -5.58 -6.98
C VAL A 110 -0.14 -5.92 -5.50
N ALA A 111 -1.11 -5.54 -4.67
CA ALA A 111 -1.18 -5.95 -3.27
C ALA A 111 -2.63 -5.95 -2.78
N GLY A 112 -3.00 -6.93 -1.94
CA GLY A 112 -4.32 -7.03 -1.35
C GLY A 112 -5.22 -8.12 -1.94
N ILE A 113 -4.69 -9.02 -2.74
CA ILE A 113 -5.42 -10.18 -3.30
C ILE A 113 -6.19 -10.95 -2.22
N PRO A 114 -5.62 -11.29 -1.04
CA PRO A 114 -6.36 -12.00 0.00
C PRO A 114 -7.63 -11.28 0.47
N PHE A 115 -7.59 -9.96 0.55
CA PHE A 115 -8.76 -9.15 0.96
C PHE A 115 -9.88 -9.20 -0.09
N ALA A 116 -9.53 -9.07 -1.37
CA ALA A 116 -10.51 -9.17 -2.44
C ALA A 116 -11.14 -10.56 -2.52
N VAL A 117 -10.33 -11.62 -2.42
CA VAL A 117 -10.82 -13.00 -2.36
C VAL A 117 -11.76 -13.21 -1.19
N ALA A 118 -11.41 -12.69 0.00
CA ALA A 118 -12.27 -12.81 1.19
C ALA A 118 -13.59 -12.04 1.02
N ALA A 119 -13.58 -10.85 0.39
CA ALA A 119 -14.79 -10.06 0.16
C ALA A 119 -15.82 -10.84 -0.68
N PHE A 120 -15.40 -11.44 -1.78
CA PHE A 120 -16.30 -12.24 -2.61
C PHE A 120 -16.78 -13.51 -1.88
N ARG A 121 -15.88 -14.24 -1.19
CA ARG A 121 -16.22 -15.48 -0.50
C ARG A 121 -17.12 -15.31 0.72
N LEU A 122 -17.06 -14.19 1.40
CA LEU A 122 -17.93 -13.88 2.53
C LEU A 122 -19.39 -13.66 2.10
N LEU A 123 -19.63 -13.27 0.84
CA LEU A 123 -20.98 -13.11 0.28
C LEU A 123 -21.47 -14.36 -0.48
N ASP A 124 -20.57 -15.11 -1.11
CA ASP A 124 -20.88 -16.41 -1.75
C ASP A 124 -19.73 -17.40 -1.50
N PRO A 125 -19.88 -18.32 -0.52
CA PRO A 125 -18.85 -19.35 -0.26
C PRO A 125 -18.57 -20.29 -1.45
N ASN A 126 -19.49 -20.39 -2.40
CA ASN A 126 -19.35 -21.24 -3.60
C ASN A 126 -18.79 -20.50 -4.82
N ILE A 127 -18.40 -19.23 -4.64
CA ILE A 127 -17.84 -18.45 -5.73
C ILE A 127 -16.50 -19.05 -6.20
N THR A 128 -16.34 -19.16 -7.51
CA THR A 128 -15.09 -19.63 -8.10
C THR A 128 -14.21 -18.42 -8.41
N ILE A 129 -13.00 -18.42 -7.89
CA ILE A 129 -12.02 -17.34 -8.10
C ILE A 129 -10.73 -17.95 -8.64
N ARG A 130 -10.24 -17.39 -9.74
CA ARG A 130 -8.94 -17.67 -10.30
C ARG A 130 -8.09 -16.40 -10.17
N VAL A 131 -6.96 -16.49 -9.48
CA VAL A 131 -5.98 -15.43 -9.34
C VAL A 131 -4.90 -15.64 -10.40
N ASP A 132 -4.63 -14.63 -11.22
CA ASP A 132 -3.65 -14.68 -12.31
C ASP A 132 -2.37 -13.89 -11.98
N VAL A 133 -2.39 -13.06 -10.91
CA VAL A 133 -1.27 -12.22 -10.45
C VAL A 133 -1.17 -12.30 -8.93
N ASP A 134 0.02 -12.58 -8.40
CA ASP A 134 0.27 -12.62 -6.96
C ASP A 134 0.63 -11.23 -6.40
N ASP A 135 0.44 -11.03 -5.07
CA ASP A 135 0.88 -9.81 -4.39
C ASP A 135 2.41 -9.63 -4.50
N GLY A 136 2.85 -8.40 -4.77
CA GLY A 136 4.24 -8.06 -5.04
C GLY A 136 4.66 -8.20 -6.51
N GLU A 137 3.79 -8.69 -7.39
CA GLU A 137 4.08 -8.73 -8.82
C GLU A 137 3.80 -7.38 -9.50
N HIS A 138 4.66 -7.05 -10.46
CA HIS A 138 4.47 -5.90 -11.33
C HIS A 138 3.50 -6.24 -12.47
N VAL A 139 2.51 -5.39 -12.68
CA VAL A 139 1.55 -5.48 -13.80
C VAL A 139 1.69 -4.28 -14.73
N SER A 140 1.37 -4.52 -16.00
CA SER A 140 1.19 -3.47 -17.01
C SER A 140 -0.27 -3.06 -17.10
N ALA A 141 -0.55 -1.94 -17.77
CA ALA A 141 -1.92 -1.56 -18.09
C ALA A 141 -2.63 -2.67 -18.88
N ASN A 142 -3.91 -2.89 -18.59
CA ASN A 142 -4.79 -3.93 -19.13
C ASN A 142 -4.37 -5.37 -18.77
N THR A 143 -3.61 -5.56 -17.69
CA THR A 143 -3.33 -6.89 -17.14
C THR A 143 -4.54 -7.38 -16.35
N GLU A 144 -5.00 -8.59 -16.65
CA GLU A 144 -6.01 -9.31 -15.87
C GLU A 144 -5.37 -9.79 -14.56
N ILE A 145 -5.98 -9.45 -13.42
CA ILE A 145 -5.48 -9.80 -12.09
C ILE A 145 -6.22 -11.01 -11.54
N MET A 146 -7.54 -11.04 -11.71
CA MET A 146 -8.40 -12.05 -11.10
C MET A 146 -9.66 -12.25 -11.93
N ARG A 147 -10.08 -13.52 -12.07
CA ARG A 147 -11.37 -13.90 -12.67
C ARG A 147 -12.28 -14.48 -11.61
N ILE A 148 -13.56 -14.12 -11.67
CA ILE A 148 -14.56 -14.44 -10.67
C ILE A 148 -15.78 -15.03 -11.39
N SER A 149 -16.35 -16.13 -10.87
CA SER A 149 -17.57 -16.74 -11.41
C SER A 149 -18.47 -17.20 -10.27
N GLY A 150 -19.70 -16.68 -10.21
CA GLY A 150 -20.61 -16.98 -9.12
C GLY A 150 -21.96 -16.32 -9.26
N LEU A 151 -22.65 -16.12 -8.12
CA LEU A 151 -23.88 -15.37 -8.08
C LEU A 151 -23.62 -13.89 -8.40
N ALA A 152 -24.37 -13.35 -9.36
CA ALA A 152 -24.20 -11.94 -9.77
C ALA A 152 -24.39 -10.97 -8.61
N ARG A 153 -25.32 -11.26 -7.67
CA ARG A 153 -25.52 -10.47 -6.46
C ARG A 153 -24.27 -10.39 -5.59
N ALA A 154 -23.62 -11.53 -5.36
CA ALA A 154 -22.40 -11.58 -4.54
C ALA A 154 -21.23 -10.81 -5.18
N ILE A 155 -21.08 -10.92 -6.50
CA ILE A 155 -20.03 -10.20 -7.24
C ILE A 155 -20.25 -8.69 -7.13
N LEU A 156 -21.46 -8.19 -7.41
CA LEU A 156 -21.81 -6.77 -7.35
C LEU A 156 -21.67 -6.18 -5.96
N SER A 157 -22.23 -6.87 -4.95
CA SER A 157 -22.20 -6.36 -3.58
C SER A 157 -20.81 -6.40 -2.93
N ALA A 158 -19.90 -7.29 -3.40
CA ALA A 158 -18.53 -7.34 -2.91
C ALA A 158 -17.59 -6.38 -3.65
N GLU A 159 -17.94 -5.96 -4.87
CA GLU A 159 -17.08 -5.23 -5.81
C GLU A 159 -16.34 -4.06 -5.15
N ARG A 160 -17.08 -3.17 -4.51
CA ARG A 160 -16.53 -1.93 -3.96
C ARG A 160 -15.49 -2.21 -2.86
N VAL A 161 -15.80 -3.12 -1.94
CA VAL A 161 -14.87 -3.48 -0.86
C VAL A 161 -13.63 -4.19 -1.41
N ALA A 162 -13.80 -5.12 -2.34
CA ALA A 162 -12.70 -5.83 -3.00
C ALA A 162 -11.77 -4.85 -3.73
N LEU A 163 -12.34 -3.95 -4.54
CA LEU A 163 -11.57 -2.96 -5.28
C LEU A 163 -10.90 -1.94 -4.35
N ASN A 164 -11.57 -1.47 -3.30
CA ASN A 164 -10.99 -0.51 -2.37
C ASN A 164 -9.73 -1.05 -1.69
N TYR A 165 -9.74 -2.31 -1.23
CA TYR A 165 -8.54 -2.95 -0.68
C TYR A 165 -7.45 -3.08 -1.73
N LEU A 166 -7.76 -3.66 -2.89
CA LEU A 166 -6.78 -3.85 -3.95
C LEU A 166 -6.18 -2.53 -4.43
N GLN A 167 -6.99 -1.52 -4.71
CA GLN A 167 -6.55 -0.23 -5.21
C GLN A 167 -5.66 0.50 -4.20
N ARG A 168 -6.08 0.53 -2.93
CA ARG A 168 -5.32 1.19 -1.86
C ARG A 168 -3.99 0.51 -1.60
N LEU A 169 -3.98 -0.80 -1.42
CA LEU A 169 -2.77 -1.54 -1.08
C LEU A 169 -1.80 -1.61 -2.26
N SER A 170 -2.31 -1.79 -3.48
CA SER A 170 -1.48 -1.73 -4.69
C SER A 170 -0.91 -0.33 -4.92
N GLY A 171 -1.64 0.73 -4.57
CA GLY A 171 -1.14 2.10 -4.62
C GLY A 171 0.06 2.31 -3.68
N ILE A 172 -0.03 1.82 -2.43
CA ILE A 172 1.08 1.86 -1.46
C ILE A 172 2.27 1.02 -1.96
N ALA A 173 2.02 -0.20 -2.45
CA ALA A 173 3.06 -1.06 -3.00
C ALA A 173 3.76 -0.41 -4.20
N THR A 174 3.00 0.20 -5.11
CA THR A 174 3.52 0.92 -6.28
C THR A 174 4.33 2.15 -5.86
N SER A 175 3.85 2.93 -4.89
CA SER A 175 4.61 4.05 -4.32
C SER A 175 5.93 3.58 -3.73
N THR A 176 5.90 2.51 -2.92
CA THR A 176 7.10 1.92 -2.30
C THR A 176 8.11 1.48 -3.36
N SER A 177 7.65 0.77 -4.40
CA SER A 177 8.53 0.24 -5.44
C SER A 177 9.31 1.33 -6.18
N ARG A 178 8.77 2.53 -6.33
CA ARG A 178 9.47 3.68 -6.93
C ARG A 178 10.68 4.11 -6.11
N TYR A 179 10.57 4.14 -4.78
CA TYR A 179 11.67 4.46 -3.88
C TYR A 179 12.71 3.34 -3.88
N VAL A 180 12.26 2.08 -3.83
CA VAL A 180 13.16 0.90 -3.91
C VAL A 180 13.95 0.91 -5.21
N GLU A 181 13.31 1.20 -6.34
CA GLU A 181 13.98 1.31 -7.63
C GLU A 181 14.98 2.45 -7.67
N SER A 182 14.63 3.62 -7.09
CA SER A 182 15.53 4.77 -6.99
C SER A 182 16.78 4.46 -6.17
N LEU A 183 16.73 3.51 -5.23
CA LEU A 183 17.84 3.07 -4.39
C LEU A 183 18.64 1.91 -4.99
N ARG A 184 18.25 1.39 -6.15
CA ARG A 184 18.95 0.26 -6.80
C ARG A 184 20.42 0.58 -7.02
N GLY A 185 21.29 -0.38 -6.69
CA GLY A 185 22.75 -0.24 -6.75
C GLY A 185 23.38 0.47 -5.54
N THR A 186 22.58 0.84 -4.53
CA THR A 186 23.06 1.28 -3.22
C THR A 186 22.87 0.17 -2.18
N ARG A 187 23.46 0.34 -0.97
CA ARG A 187 23.20 -0.57 0.16
C ARG A 187 21.99 -0.17 1.00
N THR A 188 21.44 1.01 0.75
CA THR A 188 20.34 1.58 1.52
C THR A 188 19.01 0.90 1.17
N MET A 189 18.22 0.57 2.18
CA MET A 189 16.90 -0.04 2.01
C MET A 189 15.79 0.90 2.47
N VAL A 190 14.61 0.71 1.90
CA VAL A 190 13.39 1.37 2.39
C VAL A 190 12.88 0.59 3.59
N ASP A 191 12.73 1.26 4.73
CA ASP A 191 12.08 0.72 5.93
C ASP A 191 10.59 1.07 5.95
N GLY A 192 9.83 0.32 6.74
CA GLY A 192 8.47 0.67 7.11
C GLY A 192 8.39 2.07 7.72
N THR A 193 7.23 2.68 7.69
CA THR A 193 6.98 3.98 8.31
C THR A 193 6.00 3.85 9.48
N TRP A 194 6.21 4.66 10.52
CA TRP A 194 5.27 4.80 11.62
C TRP A 194 4.06 5.69 11.30
N ARG A 195 4.12 6.42 10.18
CA ARG A 195 3.05 7.32 9.74
C ARG A 195 2.10 6.58 8.81
N VAL A 196 1.29 5.74 9.41
CA VAL A 196 0.29 4.87 8.77
C VAL A 196 -1.11 5.23 9.24
N THR A 197 -2.13 4.72 8.55
CA THR A 197 -3.52 4.88 8.94
C THR A 197 -3.79 4.10 10.24
N PRO A 198 -4.37 4.74 11.27
CA PRO A 198 -4.73 4.07 12.52
C PRO A 198 -5.64 2.85 12.27
N GLY A 199 -5.38 1.76 12.98
CA GLY A 199 -6.16 0.53 12.89
C GLY A 199 -5.76 -0.44 11.78
N VAL A 200 -5.06 0.03 10.72
CA VAL A 200 -4.68 -0.81 9.56
C VAL A 200 -3.18 -0.90 9.33
N ARG A 201 -2.38 -0.60 10.37
CA ARG A 201 -0.91 -0.59 10.29
C ARG A 201 -0.32 -1.86 9.67
N LEU A 202 -0.75 -3.04 10.14
CA LEU A 202 -0.23 -4.32 9.64
C LEU A 202 -0.51 -4.51 8.14
N ILE A 203 -1.66 -4.03 7.68
CA ILE A 203 -2.10 -4.13 6.29
C ILE A 203 -1.29 -3.18 5.40
N GLU A 204 -1.07 -1.94 5.83
CA GLU A 204 -0.26 -0.96 5.09
C GLU A 204 1.24 -1.35 5.10
N SER A 205 1.77 -1.88 6.22
CA SER A 205 3.13 -2.45 6.26
C SER A 205 3.28 -3.63 5.32
N TYR A 206 2.25 -4.48 5.20
CA TYR A 206 2.23 -5.55 4.21
C TYR A 206 2.31 -5.00 2.78
N ALA A 207 1.54 -3.98 2.45
CA ALA A 207 1.58 -3.34 1.14
C ALA A 207 2.96 -2.73 0.83
N MET A 208 3.60 -2.10 1.83
CA MET A 208 4.98 -1.62 1.66
C MET A 208 5.96 -2.76 1.37
N ARG A 209 5.84 -3.92 2.06
CA ARG A 209 6.67 -5.10 1.77
C ARG A 209 6.42 -5.65 0.36
N ALA A 210 5.16 -5.67 -0.09
CA ALA A 210 4.82 -6.04 -1.46
C ALA A 210 5.53 -5.13 -2.49
N GLY A 211 5.71 -3.86 -2.17
CA GLY A 211 6.50 -2.90 -2.95
C GLY A 211 8.02 -3.00 -2.78
N GLY A 212 8.52 -3.91 -1.94
CA GLY A 212 9.94 -4.17 -1.74
C GLY A 212 10.58 -3.47 -0.53
N ALA A 213 9.79 -2.89 0.39
CA ALA A 213 10.32 -2.40 1.65
C ALA A 213 10.76 -3.57 2.55
N ARG A 214 11.69 -3.29 3.45
CA ARG A 214 12.16 -4.25 4.45
C ARG A 214 11.04 -4.55 5.46
N PRO A 215 10.98 -5.77 6.02
CA PRO A 215 10.10 -6.07 7.14
C PRO A 215 10.37 -5.16 8.34
N ASP A 216 9.30 -4.81 9.07
CA ASP A 216 9.42 -4.08 10.32
C ASP A 216 10.13 -4.95 11.36
N ASP A 217 11.22 -4.45 11.94
CA ASP A 217 11.86 -5.08 13.10
C ASP A 217 11.21 -4.57 14.39
N ALA A 218 11.38 -5.34 15.48
CA ALA A 218 11.03 -4.89 16.81
C ALA A 218 12.01 -3.80 17.27
N VAL A 219 11.61 -2.54 17.14
CA VAL A 219 12.44 -1.37 17.49
C VAL A 219 11.76 -0.53 18.56
N CYS A 220 12.50 -0.24 19.63
CA CYS A 220 12.12 0.71 20.66
C CYS A 220 12.65 2.10 20.31
N HIS A 221 11.76 2.99 19.86
CA HIS A 221 12.14 4.34 19.47
C HIS A 221 12.18 5.31 20.65
N ILE A 222 13.36 5.80 20.99
CA ILE A 222 13.55 6.90 21.93
C ILE A 222 13.56 8.21 21.17
N ARG A 223 12.49 8.99 21.34
CA ARG A 223 12.34 10.31 20.70
C ARG A 223 12.82 11.42 21.64
N GLU A 224 13.10 12.60 21.07
CA GLU A 224 13.51 13.80 21.82
C GLU A 224 12.65 14.07 23.05
N HIS A 225 11.32 13.94 22.94
CA HIS A 225 10.39 14.15 24.06
C HIS A 225 10.55 13.14 25.19
N HIS A 226 10.96 11.90 24.90
CA HIS A 226 11.26 10.93 25.96
C HIS A 226 12.52 11.34 26.74
N VAL A 227 13.53 11.84 26.03
CA VAL A 227 14.77 12.33 26.66
C VAL A 227 14.49 13.60 27.50
N ALA A 228 13.68 14.52 26.96
CA ALA A 228 13.26 15.72 27.70
C ALA A 228 12.50 15.37 28.97
N ALA A 229 11.63 14.37 28.95
CA ALA A 229 10.92 13.86 30.13
C ALA A 229 11.86 13.23 31.19
N MET A 230 13.07 12.82 30.78
CA MET A 230 14.16 12.34 31.64
C MET A 230 15.17 13.46 31.97
N MET A 231 14.73 14.72 31.99
CA MET A 231 15.56 15.91 32.25
C MET A 231 16.81 16.01 31.36
N GLY A 232 16.72 15.46 30.14
CA GLY A 232 17.82 15.45 29.16
C GLY A 232 18.82 14.31 29.31
N ASP A 233 18.64 13.41 30.27
CA ASP A 233 19.54 12.28 30.51
C ASP A 233 19.22 11.13 29.52
N LEU A 234 19.88 11.16 28.36
CA LEU A 234 19.76 10.15 27.32
C LEU A 234 20.30 8.78 27.78
N ALA A 235 21.38 8.75 28.54
CA ALA A 235 21.97 7.48 29.00
C ALA A 235 20.98 6.75 29.91
N TYR A 236 20.37 7.48 30.86
CA TYR A 236 19.33 6.93 31.73
C TYR A 236 18.09 6.51 30.93
N ALA A 237 17.66 7.28 29.93
CA ALA A 237 16.53 6.91 29.07
C ALA A 237 16.80 5.59 28.34
N VAL A 238 17.97 5.40 27.73
CA VAL A 238 18.36 4.15 27.04
C VAL A 238 18.40 2.97 28.03
N GLN A 239 19.01 3.17 29.22
CA GLN A 239 19.06 2.14 30.26
C GLN A 239 17.65 1.71 30.70
N ARG A 240 16.75 2.67 30.91
CA ARG A 240 15.34 2.40 31.28
C ARG A 240 14.61 1.61 30.21
N VAL A 241 14.74 2.00 28.94
CA VAL A 241 14.13 1.26 27.83
C VAL A 241 14.70 -0.14 27.73
N ARG A 242 16.02 -0.32 27.82
CA ARG A 242 16.67 -1.64 27.79
C ARG A 242 16.17 -2.58 28.90
N ALA A 243 15.89 -2.04 30.08
CA ALA A 243 15.39 -2.82 31.23
C ALA A 243 13.90 -3.24 31.07
N HIS A 244 13.13 -2.63 30.15
CA HIS A 244 11.71 -2.91 29.98
C HIS A 244 11.36 -3.49 28.60
N ALA A 245 12.28 -3.42 27.64
CA ALA A 245 12.10 -3.98 26.31
C ALA A 245 12.32 -5.49 26.31
N GLU A 246 11.78 -6.16 25.29
CA GLU A 246 12.13 -7.56 25.03
C GLU A 246 13.64 -7.70 24.81
N PRO A 247 14.25 -8.85 25.17
CA PRO A 247 15.71 -9.04 25.14
C PRO A 247 16.36 -8.71 23.80
N ASP A 248 15.66 -9.01 22.69
CA ASP A 248 16.15 -8.82 21.31
C ASP A 248 15.72 -7.51 20.69
N ALA A 249 14.97 -6.67 21.41
CA ALA A 249 14.49 -5.39 20.89
C ALA A 249 15.66 -4.43 20.66
N ARG A 250 15.75 -3.88 19.47
CA ARG A 250 16.72 -2.83 19.15
C ARG A 250 16.25 -1.49 19.70
N ILE A 251 17.19 -0.72 20.26
CA ILE A 251 16.93 0.65 20.72
C ILE A 251 17.45 1.62 19.67
N GLU A 252 16.53 2.37 19.10
CA GLU A 252 16.83 3.44 18.15
C GLU A 252 16.57 4.80 18.80
N VAL A 253 17.57 5.68 18.70
CA VAL A 253 17.51 7.03 19.27
C VAL A 253 17.38 8.07 18.16
N GLN A 254 16.34 8.90 18.26
CA GLN A 254 16.14 10.05 17.35
C GLN A 254 17.20 11.12 17.65
N CYS A 255 17.92 11.53 16.61
CA CYS A 255 19.00 12.52 16.66
C CYS A 255 18.83 13.59 15.58
N ARG A 256 19.19 14.85 15.94
CA ARG A 256 19.17 16.01 15.04
C ARG A 256 20.53 16.71 14.93
N SER A 257 21.57 16.12 15.51
CA SER A 257 22.92 16.67 15.44
C SER A 257 23.99 15.59 15.66
N PRO A 258 25.23 15.80 15.15
CA PRO A 258 26.35 14.89 15.45
C PRO A 258 26.65 14.76 16.95
N GLY A 259 26.36 15.79 17.75
CA GLY A 259 26.49 15.75 19.21
C GLY A 259 25.53 14.76 19.84
N GLN A 260 24.25 14.78 19.44
CA GLN A 260 23.26 13.80 19.91
C GLN A 260 23.60 12.38 19.43
N VAL A 261 24.11 12.20 18.23
CA VAL A 261 24.60 10.89 17.76
C VAL A 261 25.70 10.35 18.64
N ARG A 262 26.73 11.18 19.00
CA ARG A 262 27.76 10.75 19.95
C ARG A 262 27.21 10.33 21.31
N ALA A 263 26.26 11.10 21.84
CA ALA A 263 25.60 10.77 23.11
C ALA A 263 24.79 9.47 23.02
N ALA A 264 24.05 9.24 21.93
CA ALA A 264 23.29 8.02 21.70
C ALA A 264 24.18 6.78 21.64
N LEU A 265 25.31 6.88 20.93
CA LEU A 265 26.30 5.79 20.84
C LEU A 265 26.94 5.51 22.21
N ALA A 266 27.28 6.55 22.97
CA ALA A 266 27.83 6.40 24.31
C ALA A 266 26.82 5.77 25.30
N ALA A 267 25.54 6.02 25.11
CA ALA A 267 24.45 5.42 25.87
C ALA A 267 24.13 3.96 25.46
N GLY A 268 24.74 3.43 24.40
CA GLY A 268 24.54 2.06 23.94
C GLY A 268 23.30 1.88 23.05
N ALA A 269 22.96 2.88 22.23
CA ALA A 269 21.93 2.75 21.20
C ALA A 269 22.39 1.78 20.09
N ASP A 270 21.47 0.92 19.61
CA ASP A 270 21.73 -0.03 18.54
C ASP A 270 21.56 0.63 17.14
N ALA A 271 20.75 1.69 17.09
CA ALA A 271 20.51 2.48 15.89
C ALA A 271 20.30 3.96 16.22
N VAL A 272 20.54 4.81 15.23
CA VAL A 272 20.21 6.24 15.28
C VAL A 272 19.26 6.58 14.15
N LEU A 273 18.18 7.33 14.46
CA LEU A 273 17.25 7.90 13.48
C LEU A 273 17.60 9.38 13.29
N LEU A 274 18.10 9.72 12.12
CA LEU A 274 18.43 11.09 11.74
C LEU A 274 17.16 11.73 11.16
N ASP A 275 16.50 12.57 11.95
CA ASP A 275 15.19 13.14 11.61
C ASP A 275 15.30 14.59 11.14
N GLY A 276 14.80 14.88 9.94
CA GLY A 276 14.73 16.23 9.36
C GLY A 276 16.08 16.85 9.00
N MET A 277 17.11 16.03 8.82
CA MET A 277 18.46 16.48 8.44
C MET A 277 18.64 16.39 6.91
N ASN A 278 19.37 17.35 6.32
CA ASN A 278 19.73 17.27 4.90
C ASN A 278 20.87 16.25 4.66
N PRO A 279 21.13 15.81 3.41
CA PRO A 279 22.13 14.78 3.11
C PRO A 279 23.57 15.12 3.55
N ALA A 280 23.95 16.40 3.60
CA ALA A 280 25.28 16.83 4.07
C ALA A 280 25.41 16.60 5.60
N GLN A 281 24.43 17.04 6.36
CA GLN A 281 24.36 16.80 7.82
C GLN A 281 24.30 15.30 8.17
N VAL A 282 23.53 14.53 7.36
CA VAL A 282 23.45 13.08 7.50
C VAL A 282 24.83 12.44 7.33
N ARG A 283 25.61 12.87 6.32
CA ARG A 283 26.99 12.37 6.10
C ARG A 283 27.88 12.60 7.31
N GLU A 284 27.87 13.80 7.89
CA GLU A 284 28.62 14.10 9.12
C GLU A 284 28.24 13.15 10.27
N CYS A 285 26.94 12.84 10.41
CA CYS A 285 26.45 11.89 11.42
C CYS A 285 26.92 10.45 11.12
N VAL A 286 26.89 10.02 9.85
CA VAL A 286 27.38 8.69 9.43
C VAL A 286 28.87 8.54 9.74
N GLU A 287 29.68 9.56 9.51
CA GLU A 287 31.11 9.59 9.86
C GLU A 287 31.30 9.44 11.40
N VAL A 288 30.47 10.12 12.18
CA VAL A 288 30.48 9.99 13.65
C VAL A 288 30.10 8.58 14.08
N VAL A 289 29.09 7.95 13.44
CA VAL A 289 28.67 6.57 13.75
C VAL A 289 29.78 5.59 13.44
N ALA A 290 30.47 5.74 12.33
CA ALA A 290 31.61 4.91 11.93
C ALA A 290 31.33 3.39 12.01
N GLY A 291 30.13 2.96 11.62
CA GLY A 291 29.69 1.55 11.61
C GLY A 291 29.36 0.94 12.98
N ARG A 292 29.36 1.73 14.07
CA ARG A 292 29.07 1.24 15.43
C ARG A 292 27.61 0.99 15.70
N ALA A 293 26.71 1.59 14.92
CA ALA A 293 25.26 1.43 15.00
C ALA A 293 24.65 1.52 13.61
N LYS A 294 23.40 1.12 13.45
CA LYS A 294 22.65 1.36 12.23
C LYS A 294 22.23 2.81 12.11
N VAL A 295 22.22 3.32 10.89
CA VAL A 295 21.80 4.70 10.60
C VAL A 295 20.56 4.71 9.74
N ASN A 296 19.48 5.20 10.30
CA ASN A 296 18.21 5.43 9.62
C ASN A 296 18.03 6.93 9.38
N ALA A 297 17.48 7.32 8.24
CA ALA A 297 17.09 8.71 7.96
C ALA A 297 15.58 8.81 7.75
N ALA A 298 14.98 9.88 8.28
CA ALA A 298 13.58 10.21 8.11
C ALA A 298 13.36 11.73 8.04
N GLY A 299 12.14 12.13 7.66
CA GLY A 299 11.72 13.54 7.63
C GLY A 299 12.11 14.25 6.34
N GLY A 300 11.11 14.60 5.53
CA GLY A 300 11.29 15.37 4.29
C GLY A 300 12.02 14.65 3.15
N ILE A 301 12.12 13.32 3.20
CA ILE A 301 12.75 12.53 2.13
C ILE A 301 11.71 12.32 1.02
N ALA A 302 12.03 12.83 -0.18
CA ALA A 302 11.22 12.70 -1.39
C ALA A 302 11.92 11.81 -2.43
N LEU A 303 11.18 11.40 -3.46
CA LEU A 303 11.68 10.47 -4.47
C LEU A 303 12.91 10.99 -5.23
N ASP A 304 12.99 12.28 -5.48
CA ASP A 304 14.10 12.96 -6.13
C ASP A 304 15.33 13.13 -5.23
N THR A 305 15.15 13.12 -3.91
CA THR A 305 16.22 13.33 -2.92
C THR A 305 16.70 12.03 -2.26
N VAL A 306 15.91 10.95 -2.27
CA VAL A 306 16.22 9.71 -1.53
C VAL A 306 17.61 9.13 -1.88
N ARG A 307 18.02 9.20 -3.14
CA ARG A 307 19.33 8.72 -3.57
C ARG A 307 20.50 9.52 -2.96
N SER A 308 20.30 10.81 -2.67
CA SER A 308 21.30 11.64 -2.00
C SER A 308 21.53 11.20 -0.54
N TYR A 309 20.48 10.74 0.14
CA TYR A 309 20.59 10.13 1.47
C TYR A 309 21.34 8.79 1.44
N ALA A 310 21.07 7.97 0.43
CA ALA A 310 21.84 6.73 0.24
C ALA A 310 23.33 7.00 0.02
N HIS A 311 23.66 7.99 -0.79
CA HIS A 311 25.07 8.42 -1.00
C HIS A 311 25.69 9.08 0.23
N ALA A 312 24.90 9.60 1.17
CA ALA A 312 25.37 10.04 2.48
C ALA A 312 25.77 8.87 3.39
N GLY A 313 25.35 7.64 3.06
CA GLY A 313 25.81 6.41 3.71
C GLY A 313 24.86 5.84 4.75
N VAL A 314 23.56 6.19 4.73
CA VAL A 314 22.55 5.59 5.62
C VAL A 314 22.31 4.13 5.28
N ASP A 315 21.94 3.34 6.28
CA ASP A 315 21.51 1.96 6.09
C ASP A 315 20.06 1.88 5.62
N HIS A 316 19.18 2.72 6.19
CA HIS A 316 17.75 2.70 5.88
C HIS A 316 17.18 4.11 5.74
N VAL A 317 16.06 4.20 5.01
CA VAL A 317 15.24 5.41 4.91
C VAL A 317 13.80 5.10 5.26
N SER A 318 13.19 5.90 6.13
CA SER A 318 11.77 5.82 6.50
C SER A 318 11.01 7.02 5.91
N ILE A 319 10.06 6.75 5.03
CA ILE A 319 9.42 7.75 4.18
C ILE A 319 7.91 7.76 4.42
N ALA A 320 7.41 8.79 5.10
CA ALA A 320 5.99 8.94 5.42
C ALA A 320 5.10 9.06 4.16
N GLY A 321 5.59 9.74 3.12
CA GLY A 321 4.88 9.95 1.87
C GLY A 321 4.50 8.67 1.13
N ILE A 322 5.23 7.57 1.35
CA ILE A 322 4.89 6.26 0.77
C ILE A 322 3.44 5.85 1.07
N VAL A 323 2.96 6.12 2.28
CA VAL A 323 1.59 5.78 2.69
C VAL A 323 0.67 7.00 2.58
N GLN A 324 1.11 8.17 3.06
CA GLN A 324 0.27 9.36 3.17
C GLN A 324 -0.10 9.99 1.82
N GLU A 325 0.78 9.86 0.83
CA GLU A 325 0.63 10.46 -0.51
C GLU A 325 0.34 9.41 -1.60
N ALA A 326 0.26 8.12 -1.25
CA ALA A 326 -0.05 7.07 -2.21
C ALA A 326 -1.46 7.23 -2.77
N GLY A 327 -1.55 7.52 -4.06
CA GLY A 327 -2.78 7.37 -4.82
C GLY A 327 -3.15 5.90 -5.02
N PRO A 328 -4.43 5.56 -5.22
CA PRO A 328 -4.84 4.21 -5.54
C PRO A 328 -4.27 3.77 -6.91
N LEU A 329 -3.95 2.48 -7.05
CA LEU A 329 -3.76 1.90 -8.37
C LEU A 329 -5.14 1.70 -9.01
N GLU A 330 -5.37 2.26 -10.18
CA GLU A 330 -6.66 2.15 -10.85
C GLU A 330 -6.91 0.73 -11.34
N LEU A 331 -7.90 0.09 -10.71
CA LEU A 331 -8.38 -1.27 -11.03
C LEU A 331 -9.88 -1.21 -11.28
N THR A 332 -10.37 -2.02 -12.21
CA THR A 332 -11.81 -2.09 -12.52
C THR A 332 -12.29 -3.52 -12.54
N LEU A 333 -13.54 -3.74 -12.12
CA LEU A 333 -14.25 -4.99 -12.36
C LEU A 333 -15.03 -4.85 -13.67
N GLU A 334 -14.71 -5.70 -14.64
CA GLU A 334 -15.50 -5.92 -15.84
C GLU A 334 -16.40 -7.12 -15.58
N MET A 335 -17.70 -7.01 -15.84
CA MET A 335 -18.66 -8.05 -15.53
C MET A 335 -19.57 -8.35 -16.71
N GLU A 336 -19.75 -9.65 -16.99
CA GLU A 336 -20.72 -10.17 -17.95
C GLU A 336 -21.75 -11.04 -17.24
N THR A 337 -23.03 -10.77 -17.46
CA THR A 337 -24.11 -11.61 -16.93
C THR A 337 -24.41 -12.76 -17.87
N ALA A 338 -24.41 -14.00 -17.35
CA ALA A 338 -24.73 -15.21 -18.08
C ALA A 338 -26.25 -15.41 -18.22
#